data_2c097b867c0f7837c0f98df68290212d
#
_entry.id   2c097b867c0f7837c0f98df68290212d
#
_cell.length_a   1.000
_cell.length_b   1.000
_cell.length_c   1.000
_cell.angle_alpha   90.00
_cell.angle_beta   90.00
_cell.angle_gamma   90.00
#
_symmetry.space_group_name_H-M   'P 1'
#
loop_
_entity.id
_entity.type
_entity.pdbx_description
1 polymer ?
#
loop_
_entity_poly.entity_id
_entity_poly.type
_entity_poly.pdbx_seq_one_letter_code
_entity_poly.pdbx_strand_id
1 'polypeptide(L)'
;QFYSKNIECCWTVGMTKFYGGWDKLLRRLPENWVYCDADGSQFDSSLTPYLINAVLIIRSTYMEDWDVGLQMLRNLYTEIVYTPISTPDGTIVKKFRGNNS
;
A
#
# COMPACT_ATOMS: atom_id res chain seq x y z
N GLN A 1 -8.52 -11.56 2.15
CA GLN A 1 -9.78 -11.00 2.71
C GLN A 1 -9.81 -9.47 2.74
N PHE A 2 -8.69 -8.79 3.06
CA PHE A 2 -8.64 -7.32 3.15
C PHE A 2 -9.13 -6.64 1.86
N TYR A 3 -8.56 -6.98 0.71
CA TYR A 3 -8.93 -6.36 -0.57
C TYR A 3 -10.33 -6.73 -1.06
N SER A 4 -10.92 -7.82 -0.59
CA SER A 4 -12.31 -8.18 -0.91
C SER A 4 -13.34 -7.25 -0.25
N LYS A 5 -12.93 -6.48 0.75
CA LYS A 5 -13.74 -5.48 1.44
C LYS A 5 -13.62 -4.07 0.83
N ASN A 6 -13.09 -3.97 -0.37
CA ASN A 6 -13.03 -2.70 -1.09
C ASN A 6 -14.44 -2.10 -1.25
N ILE A 7 -14.53 -0.79 -1.32
CA ILE A 7 -15.77 0.00 -1.37
C ILE A 7 -16.61 -0.10 -0.08
N GLU A 8 -16.74 -1.26 0.54
CA GLU A 8 -17.42 -1.40 1.84
C GLU A 8 -16.66 -0.70 2.96
N CYS A 9 -15.34 -0.76 2.89
CA CYS A 9 -14.42 -0.01 3.74
C CYS A 9 -13.88 1.23 3.01
N CYS A 10 -12.95 1.94 3.64
CA CYS A 10 -12.44 3.22 3.12
C CYS A 10 -11.33 3.07 2.08
N TRP A 11 -11.31 2.02 1.28
CA TRP A 11 -10.34 1.83 0.21
C TRP A 11 -10.97 1.25 -1.05
N THR A 12 -10.33 1.52 -2.18
CA THR A 12 -10.79 1.07 -3.50
C THR A 12 -9.84 0.08 -4.17
N VAL A 13 -8.70 -0.23 -3.56
CA VAL A 13 -7.77 -1.22 -4.11
C VAL A 13 -8.46 -2.58 -4.24
N GLY A 14 -8.40 -3.17 -5.43
CA GLY A 14 -9.14 -4.39 -5.77
C GLY A 14 -10.53 -4.15 -6.37
N MET A 15 -10.98 -2.88 -6.47
CA MET A 15 -12.21 -2.54 -7.16
C MET A 15 -12.07 -2.80 -8.67
N THR A 16 -13.08 -3.39 -9.27
CA THR A 16 -13.15 -3.52 -10.73
C THR A 16 -13.79 -2.28 -11.35
N LYS A 17 -13.23 -1.79 -12.46
CA LYS A 17 -13.83 -0.71 -13.25
C LYS A 17 -15.10 -1.15 -13.96
N PHE A 18 -15.20 -2.43 -14.25
CA PHE A 18 -16.30 -3.04 -14.98
C PHE A 18 -17.32 -3.63 -14.00
N TYR A 19 -18.45 -4.07 -14.54
CA TYR A 19 -19.49 -4.74 -13.77
C TYR A 19 -20.06 -3.90 -12.61
N GLY A 20 -20.17 -2.59 -12.82
CA GLY A 20 -20.81 -1.68 -11.87
C GLY A 20 -19.94 -1.24 -10.69
N GLY A 21 -18.63 -1.43 -10.73
CA GLY A 21 -17.73 -1.01 -9.63
C GLY A 21 -17.78 0.49 -9.37
N TRP A 22 -17.81 1.33 -10.39
CA TRP A 22 -17.95 2.77 -10.25
C TRP A 22 -19.31 3.20 -9.70
N ASP A 23 -20.38 2.56 -10.13
CA ASP A 23 -21.72 2.83 -9.62
C ASP A 23 -21.84 2.44 -8.14
N LYS A 24 -21.26 1.30 -7.76
CA LYS A 24 -21.19 0.87 -6.37
C LYS A 24 -20.42 1.86 -5.49
N LEU A 25 -19.32 2.40 -5.99
CA LEU A 25 -18.53 3.43 -5.30
C LEU A 25 -19.36 4.72 -5.15
N LEU A 26 -19.99 5.18 -6.25
CA LEU A 26 -20.79 6.40 -6.24
C LEU A 26 -21.92 6.34 -5.20
N ARG A 27 -22.60 5.20 -5.11
CA ARG A 27 -23.68 5.00 -4.12
C ARG A 27 -23.19 5.03 -2.66
N ARG A 28 -21.91 4.90 -2.43
CA ARG A 28 -21.31 5.04 -1.08
C ARG A 28 -20.99 6.49 -0.73
N LEU A 29 -21.00 7.39 -1.69
CA LEU A 29 -20.75 8.80 -1.49
C LEU A 29 -22.06 9.55 -1.22
N PRO A 30 -22.20 10.29 -0.11
CA PRO A 30 -23.43 11.04 0.20
C PRO A 30 -23.70 12.15 -0.82
N GLU A 31 -24.91 12.26 -1.35
CA GLU A 31 -25.25 13.17 -2.46
C GLU A 31 -25.11 14.66 -2.13
N ASN A 32 -25.31 15.05 -0.88
CA ASN A 32 -25.35 16.47 -0.47
C ASN A 32 -24.09 16.94 0.26
N TRP A 33 -22.98 16.22 0.09
CA TRP A 33 -21.72 16.61 0.72
C TRP A 33 -20.80 17.35 -0.24
N VAL A 34 -20.00 18.23 0.31
CA VAL A 34 -18.88 18.83 -0.43
C VAL A 34 -17.72 17.86 -0.41
N TYR A 35 -17.21 17.53 -1.58
CA TYR A 35 -16.09 16.61 -1.73
C TYR A 35 -14.79 17.38 -1.86
N CYS A 36 -13.79 16.91 -1.15
CA CYS A 36 -12.41 17.36 -1.25
C CYS A 36 -11.53 16.17 -1.60
N ASP A 37 -10.61 16.35 -2.52
CA ASP A 37 -9.58 15.37 -2.85
C ASP A 37 -8.22 15.85 -2.35
N ALA A 38 -7.34 14.90 -2.09
CA ALA A 38 -5.95 15.19 -1.74
C ALA A 38 -5.06 14.08 -2.29
N ASP A 39 -3.91 14.46 -2.80
CA ASP A 39 -2.88 13.55 -3.26
C ASP A 39 -1.55 13.87 -2.59
N GLY A 40 -0.81 12.83 -2.23
CA GLY A 40 0.48 12.97 -1.57
C GLY A 40 1.60 13.18 -2.58
N SER A 41 2.15 14.38 -2.63
CA SER A 41 3.33 14.64 -3.48
C SER A 41 4.49 13.74 -3.11
N GLN A 42 5.02 13.01 -4.09
CA GLN A 42 6.10 12.04 -3.91
C GLN A 42 5.84 11.07 -2.76
N PHE A 43 4.60 10.62 -2.62
CA PHE A 43 4.17 9.79 -1.50
C PHE A 43 5.06 8.57 -1.30
N ASP A 44 5.34 7.80 -2.36
CA ASP A 44 6.13 6.57 -2.27
C ASP A 44 7.55 6.82 -1.74
N SER A 45 8.23 7.85 -2.25
CA SER A 45 9.58 8.20 -1.80
C SER A 45 9.60 8.86 -0.41
N SER A 46 8.50 9.40 0.04
CA SER A 46 8.35 10.03 1.36
C SER A 46 8.17 9.05 2.50
N LEU A 47 7.78 7.80 2.21
CA LEU A 47 7.57 6.77 3.21
C LEU A 47 8.89 6.40 3.89
N THR A 48 8.99 6.72 5.17
CA THR A 48 10.18 6.41 5.98
C THR A 48 10.19 4.93 6.39
N PRO A 49 11.37 4.35 6.69
CA PRO A 49 11.45 3.01 7.27
C PRO A 49 10.61 2.86 8.55
N TYR A 50 10.48 3.92 9.32
CA TYR A 50 9.63 3.94 10.52
C TYR A 50 8.16 3.67 10.20
N LEU A 51 7.60 4.36 9.19
CA LEU A 51 6.22 4.16 8.77
C LEU A 51 6.00 2.76 8.18
N ILE A 52 6.94 2.30 7.37
CA ILE A 52 6.89 0.95 6.79
C ILE A 52 6.96 -0.12 7.88
N ASN A 53 7.78 0.09 8.91
CA ASN A 53 7.82 -0.79 10.07
C ASN A 53 6.50 -0.79 10.86
N ALA A 54 5.83 0.34 10.99
CA ALA A 54 4.51 0.40 11.61
C ALA A 54 3.48 -0.44 10.84
N VAL A 55 3.50 -0.40 9.51
CA VAL A 55 2.64 -1.27 8.67
C VAL A 55 3.01 -2.75 8.87
N LEU A 56 4.30 -3.08 8.94
CA LEU A 56 4.75 -4.43 9.24
C LEU A 56 4.19 -4.94 10.57
N ILE A 57 4.25 -4.13 11.62
CA ILE A 57 3.71 -4.48 12.94
C ILE A 57 2.20 -4.76 12.84
N ILE A 58 1.45 -3.88 12.19
CA ILE A 58 0.00 -4.05 12.01
C ILE A 58 -0.29 -5.36 11.25
N ARG A 59 0.40 -5.62 10.15
CA ARG A 59 0.19 -6.84 9.36
C ARG A 59 0.59 -8.09 10.13
N SER A 60 1.61 -8.04 10.95
CA SER A 60 2.05 -9.18 11.75
C SER A 60 0.99 -9.64 12.76
N THR A 61 0.11 -8.76 13.21
CA THR A 61 -1.00 -9.14 14.12
C THR A 61 -2.03 -10.08 13.50
N TYR A 62 -2.06 -10.16 12.17
CA TYR A 62 -2.98 -11.03 11.41
C TYR A 62 -2.32 -12.32 10.94
N MET A 63 -1.09 -12.59 11.35
CA MET A 63 -0.37 -13.81 10.95
C MET A 63 -0.67 -14.94 11.93
N GLU A 64 -0.94 -16.13 11.37
CA GLU A 64 -1.16 -17.35 12.14
C GLU A 64 0.16 -18.02 12.55
N ASP A 65 1.16 -17.95 11.65
CA ASP A 65 2.51 -18.49 11.89
C ASP A 65 3.47 -17.36 12.27
N TRP A 66 3.79 -17.30 13.56
CA TRP A 66 4.63 -16.24 14.12
C TRP A 66 6.13 -16.43 13.86
N ASP A 67 6.60 -17.67 13.82
CA ASP A 67 8.04 -17.93 13.74
C ASP A 67 8.59 -17.71 12.32
N VAL A 68 8.20 -18.56 11.38
CA VAL A 68 8.70 -18.51 10.01
C VAL A 68 8.05 -17.38 9.21
N GLY A 69 6.74 -17.24 9.33
CA GLY A 69 5.98 -16.24 8.60
C GLY A 69 6.39 -14.80 8.94
N LEU A 70 6.61 -14.50 10.22
CA LEU A 70 7.06 -13.17 10.63
C LEU A 70 8.47 -12.85 10.12
N GLN A 71 9.39 -13.83 10.16
CA GLN A 71 10.73 -13.66 9.62
C GLN A 71 10.71 -13.41 8.11
N MET A 72 9.92 -14.15 7.35
CA MET A 72 9.73 -13.94 5.92
C MET A 72 9.16 -12.56 5.63
N LEU A 73 8.16 -12.13 6.39
CA LEU A 73 7.54 -10.82 6.24
C LEU A 73 8.55 -9.69 6.50
N ARG A 74 9.35 -9.79 7.55
CA ARG A 74 10.43 -8.83 7.86
C ARG A 74 11.46 -8.75 6.74
N ASN A 75 11.86 -9.86 6.19
CA ASN A 75 12.80 -9.91 5.07
C ASN A 75 12.22 -9.22 3.83
N LEU A 76 10.95 -9.49 3.50
CA LEU A 76 10.26 -8.83 2.37
C LEU A 76 10.17 -7.32 2.56
N TYR A 77 9.82 -6.84 3.76
CA TYR A 77 9.77 -5.40 4.03
C TYR A 77 11.15 -4.74 4.00
N THR A 78 12.20 -5.42 4.43
CA THR A 78 13.57 -4.96 4.31
C THR A 78 13.95 -4.78 2.84
N GLU A 79 13.62 -5.75 1.99
CA GLU A 79 13.83 -5.67 0.55
C GLU A 79 13.04 -4.50 -0.08
N ILE A 80 11.78 -4.28 0.32
CA ILE A 80 10.98 -3.16 -0.17
C ILE A 80 11.66 -1.82 0.10
N VAL A 81 12.22 -1.62 1.29
CA VAL A 81 12.86 -0.36 1.68
C VAL A 81 14.22 -0.18 1.01
N TYR A 82 15.03 -1.22 0.95
CA TYR A 82 16.44 -1.15 0.55
C TYR A 82 16.73 -1.74 -0.82
N THR A 83 15.73 -1.99 -1.64
CA THR A 83 15.90 -2.48 -3.00
C THR A 83 16.75 -1.53 -3.83
N PRO A 84 17.86 -1.97 -4.44
CA PRO A 84 18.59 -1.18 -5.40
C PRO A 84 17.74 -0.94 -6.65
N ILE A 85 17.83 0.27 -7.20
CA ILE A 85 17.10 0.68 -8.40
C ILE A 85 18.10 0.74 -9.55
N SER A 86 17.83 -0.02 -10.62
CA SER A 86 18.57 0.05 -11.87
C SER A 86 17.90 1.04 -12.81
N THR A 87 18.68 1.99 -13.33
CA THR A 87 18.22 2.96 -14.34
C THR A 87 18.55 2.47 -15.75
N PRO A 88 17.86 2.98 -16.79
CA PRO A 88 18.09 2.54 -18.18
C PRO A 88 19.52 2.73 -18.70
N ASP A 89 20.28 3.65 -18.12
CA ASP A 89 21.69 3.90 -18.46
C ASP A 89 22.67 2.92 -17.80
N GLY A 90 22.18 1.95 -17.03
CA GLY A 90 22.99 0.98 -16.32
C GLY A 90 23.47 1.43 -14.92
N THR A 91 23.09 2.62 -14.48
CA THR A 91 23.40 3.10 -13.13
C THR A 91 22.56 2.35 -12.09
N ILE A 92 23.19 2.02 -10.95
CA ILE A 92 22.50 1.42 -9.81
C ILE A 92 22.46 2.43 -8.67
N VAL A 93 21.25 2.79 -8.26
CA VAL A 93 21.01 3.70 -7.16
C VAL A 93 20.58 2.92 -5.93
N LYS A 94 21.23 3.16 -4.80
CA LYS A 94 20.80 2.59 -3.52
C LYS A 94 19.66 3.41 -2.92
N LYS A 95 18.64 2.73 -2.49
CA LYS A 95 17.48 3.32 -1.83
C LYS A 95 17.56 3.03 -0.32
N PHE A 96 17.22 4.02 0.52
CA PHE A 96 17.26 3.90 1.98
C PHE A 96 15.89 4.18 2.62
N ARG A 97 14.90 4.52 1.81
CA ARG A 97 13.52 4.78 2.23
C ARG A 97 12.56 4.63 1.05
N GLY A 98 11.28 4.66 1.34
CA GLY A 98 10.26 4.70 0.32
C GLY A 98 9.74 3.31 -0.07
N ASN A 99 8.63 3.33 -0.80
CA ASN A 99 8.02 2.16 -1.39
C ASN A 99 8.39 2.05 -2.88
N ASN A 100 8.19 0.87 -3.44
CA ASN A 100 8.37 0.61 -4.87
C ASN A 100 7.01 0.71 -5.56
N SER A 101 6.86 1.68 -6.41
CA SER A 101 5.66 1.83 -7.26
C SER A 101 6.00 2.31 -8.66
#